data_1a83c743016dcd62226c7c765e04f00f
#
_entry.id   1a83c743016dcd62226c7c765e04f00f
#
_cell.length_a   1.000
_cell.length_b   1.000
_cell.length_c   1.000
_cell.angle_alpha   90.00
_cell.angle_beta   90.00
_cell.angle_gamma   90.00
#
_symmetry.space_group_name_H-M   'P 1'
#
loop_
_entity.id
_entity.type
_entity.pdbx_description
1 polymer ?
#
loop_
_entity_poly.entity_id
_entity_poly.type
_entity_poly.pdbx_seq_one_letter_code
_entity_poly.pdbx_strand_id
1 'polypeptide(L)'
;AYIRLIEGDELPSGWLGKNHACHRLAAEAHGYRLLFLDADVRVESDLIERAVSYMNEQRLTLLSVFPKQEMSNWGTRISIPLMNLILLSLLPLSLVRLSSWTCFSAANGQFMLFDAATYLHYMPHKLFKHNRVEDIRILKFFKERRLKVATLLGDQSIRCLMYRDLGGAINGFTKNIFYFFGGSQYLTIFFVLYTTIAPGWIFMFNGLEMGMIYLVCLVLIQLFV
;
A
#
# COMPACT_ATOMS: atom_id res chain seq x y z
N ALA A 1 -5.87 -15.84 -22.77
CA ALA A 1 -5.19 -15.97 -21.48
C ALA A 1 -5.57 -17.33 -20.91
N TYR A 2 -4.59 -18.09 -20.43
CA TYR A 2 -4.84 -19.35 -19.75
C TYR A 2 -4.90 -19.08 -18.25
N ILE A 3 -6.00 -19.50 -17.62
CA ILE A 3 -6.14 -19.50 -16.17
C ILE A 3 -5.73 -20.88 -15.68
N ARG A 4 -4.76 -20.94 -14.78
CA ARG A 4 -4.34 -22.16 -14.09
C ARG A 4 -4.63 -22.00 -12.61
N LEU A 5 -5.42 -22.89 -12.06
CA LEU A 5 -5.63 -23.01 -10.63
C LEU A 5 -4.47 -23.84 -10.03
N ILE A 6 -3.84 -23.31 -9.01
CA ILE A 6 -2.82 -24.00 -8.22
C ILE A 6 -3.37 -24.20 -6.83
N GLU A 7 -3.60 -25.46 -6.49
CA GLU A 7 -4.04 -25.81 -5.13
C GLU A 7 -2.89 -25.58 -4.14
N GLY A 8 -3.21 -24.95 -3.01
CA GLY A 8 -2.26 -24.75 -1.92
C GLY A 8 -2.08 -26.03 -1.11
N ASP A 9 -0.84 -26.32 -0.72
CA ASP A 9 -0.57 -27.33 0.30
C ASP A 9 -0.92 -26.79 1.68
N GLU A 10 -0.86 -27.66 2.70
CA GLU A 10 -0.96 -27.23 4.08
C GLU A 10 0.01 -26.09 4.38
N LEU A 11 -0.48 -25.07 5.11
CA LEU A 11 0.33 -23.90 5.43
C LEU A 11 1.48 -24.27 6.37
N PRO A 12 2.76 -24.17 5.92
CA PRO A 12 3.88 -24.54 6.76
C PRO A 12 3.99 -23.62 8.00
N SER A 13 4.51 -24.15 9.09
CA SER A 13 4.71 -23.39 10.33
C SER A 13 5.53 -22.10 10.08
N GLY A 14 5.09 -21.00 10.67
CA GLY A 14 5.74 -19.69 10.56
C GLY A 14 5.48 -18.96 9.25
N TRP A 15 4.56 -19.41 8.39
CA TRP A 15 4.12 -18.68 7.20
C TRP A 15 2.77 -17.99 7.42
N LEU A 16 2.62 -16.83 6.81
CA LEU A 16 1.29 -16.26 6.57
C LEU A 16 0.75 -16.78 5.24
N GLY A 17 -0.54 -17.06 5.17
CA GLY A 17 -1.19 -17.66 4.01
C GLY A 17 -0.93 -16.90 2.71
N LYS A 18 -1.06 -15.56 2.71
CA LYS A 18 -0.76 -14.71 1.54
C LYS A 18 0.69 -14.88 1.06
N ASN A 19 1.66 -14.79 1.97
CA ASN A 19 3.07 -14.88 1.63
C ASN A 19 3.43 -16.26 1.08
N HIS A 20 2.85 -17.32 1.65
CA HIS A 20 3.02 -18.69 1.14
C HIS A 20 2.43 -18.83 -0.26
N ALA A 21 1.21 -18.36 -0.49
CA ALA A 21 0.56 -18.40 -1.79
C ALA A 21 1.37 -17.62 -2.85
N CYS A 22 1.80 -16.40 -2.54
CA CYS A 22 2.63 -15.61 -3.46
C CYS A 22 3.96 -16.32 -3.79
N HIS A 23 4.62 -16.91 -2.79
CA HIS A 23 5.85 -17.66 -3.01
C HIS A 23 5.64 -18.87 -3.91
N ARG A 24 4.57 -19.65 -3.69
CA ARG A 24 4.20 -20.81 -4.49
C ARG A 24 3.87 -20.43 -5.94
N LEU A 25 3.03 -19.40 -6.12
CA LEU A 25 2.67 -18.91 -7.45
C LEU A 25 3.88 -18.41 -8.24
N ALA A 26 4.84 -17.77 -7.58
CA ALA A 26 6.06 -17.32 -8.22
C ALA A 26 6.93 -18.47 -8.73
N ALA A 27 6.96 -19.60 -8.02
CA ALA A 27 7.72 -20.77 -8.44
C ALA A 27 7.14 -21.44 -9.71
N GLU A 28 5.85 -21.26 -9.95
CA GLU A 28 5.13 -21.80 -11.10
C GLU A 28 5.06 -20.83 -12.29
N ALA A 29 5.51 -19.59 -12.10
CA ALA A 29 5.46 -18.56 -13.13
C ALA A 29 6.71 -18.58 -14.01
N HIS A 30 6.53 -18.36 -15.32
CA HIS A 30 7.59 -18.41 -16.33
C HIS A 30 7.80 -17.09 -17.08
N GLY A 31 7.14 -15.98 -16.66
CA GLY A 31 7.23 -14.69 -17.30
C GLY A 31 8.49 -13.90 -16.90
N TYR A 32 8.89 -12.93 -17.75
CA TYR A 32 9.96 -11.98 -17.42
C TYR A 32 9.56 -10.94 -16.37
N ARG A 33 8.27 -10.82 -16.11
CA ARG A 33 7.67 -9.99 -15.07
C ARG A 33 6.71 -10.84 -14.25
N LEU A 34 6.71 -10.66 -12.93
CA LEU A 34 5.78 -11.29 -12.00
C LEU A 34 4.85 -10.23 -11.44
N LEU A 35 3.57 -10.33 -11.77
CA LEU A 35 2.53 -9.49 -11.21
C LEU A 35 1.80 -10.26 -10.11
N PHE A 36 1.85 -9.72 -8.89
CA PHE A 36 0.99 -10.13 -7.79
C PHE A 36 -0.18 -9.16 -7.71
N LEU A 37 -1.38 -9.70 -7.82
CA LEU A 37 -2.62 -8.95 -7.82
C LEU A 37 -3.57 -9.61 -6.81
N ASP A 38 -4.10 -8.81 -5.87
CA ASP A 38 -5.09 -9.34 -4.92
C ASP A 38 -6.42 -9.59 -5.64
N ALA A 39 -7.17 -10.58 -5.18
CA ALA A 39 -8.38 -11.06 -5.85
C ALA A 39 -9.55 -10.05 -5.88
N ASP A 40 -9.49 -9.03 -5.03
CA ASP A 40 -10.47 -7.94 -4.94
C ASP A 40 -10.10 -6.71 -5.80
N VAL A 41 -8.97 -6.76 -6.49
CA VAL A 41 -8.51 -5.69 -7.39
C VAL A 41 -9.05 -5.93 -8.81
N ARG A 42 -9.55 -4.86 -9.41
CA ARG A 42 -9.99 -4.82 -10.80
C ARG A 42 -9.10 -3.91 -11.61
N VAL A 43 -8.64 -4.41 -12.75
CA VAL A 43 -7.73 -3.72 -13.66
C VAL A 43 -8.36 -3.60 -15.05
N GLU A 44 -8.13 -2.49 -15.71
CA GLU A 44 -8.46 -2.33 -17.13
C GLU A 44 -7.42 -3.01 -18.02
N SER A 45 -7.81 -3.33 -19.24
CA SER A 45 -7.03 -4.21 -20.14
C SER A 45 -5.64 -3.66 -20.48
N ASP A 46 -5.46 -2.35 -20.52
CA ASP A 46 -4.20 -1.67 -20.89
C ASP A 46 -3.27 -1.35 -19.70
N LEU A 47 -3.78 -1.48 -18.47
CA LEU A 47 -3.01 -1.12 -17.27
C LEU A 47 -1.70 -1.92 -17.15
N ILE A 48 -1.77 -3.24 -17.41
CA ILE A 48 -0.61 -4.11 -17.25
C ILE A 48 0.48 -3.71 -18.25
N GLU A 49 0.10 -3.42 -19.49
CA GLU A 49 1.03 -2.98 -20.53
C GLU A 49 1.67 -1.64 -20.15
N ARG A 50 0.88 -0.66 -19.71
CA ARG A 50 1.39 0.64 -19.22
C ARG A 50 2.34 0.47 -18.03
N ALA A 51 2.01 -0.40 -17.08
CA ALA A 51 2.85 -0.66 -15.92
C ALA A 51 4.19 -1.31 -16.30
N VAL A 52 4.17 -2.27 -17.24
CA VAL A 52 5.39 -2.90 -17.77
C VAL A 52 6.24 -1.88 -18.53
N SER A 53 5.63 -1.04 -19.39
CA SER A 53 6.33 0.02 -20.13
C SER A 53 7.01 1.00 -19.18
N TYR A 54 6.27 1.46 -18.15
CA TYR A 54 6.82 2.35 -17.12
C TYR A 54 7.99 1.70 -16.36
N MET A 55 7.88 0.41 -15.98
CA MET A 55 8.97 -0.31 -15.34
C MET A 55 10.23 -0.34 -16.22
N ASN A 56 10.06 -0.59 -17.54
CA ASN A 56 11.16 -0.67 -18.48
C ASN A 56 11.83 0.70 -18.68
N GLU A 57 11.06 1.75 -18.89
CA GLU A 57 11.54 3.13 -19.06
C GLU A 57 12.33 3.61 -17.83
N GLN A 58 11.81 3.35 -16.64
CA GLN A 58 12.43 3.75 -15.37
C GLN A 58 13.49 2.75 -14.88
N ARG A 59 13.62 1.59 -15.56
CA ARG A 59 14.51 0.47 -15.19
C ARG A 59 14.25 0.00 -13.76
N LEU A 60 12.97 -0.19 -13.41
CA LEU A 60 12.57 -0.61 -12.07
C LEU A 60 12.69 -2.12 -11.91
N THR A 61 13.00 -2.54 -10.69
CA THR A 61 12.95 -3.95 -10.26
C THR A 61 11.65 -4.29 -9.54
N LEU A 62 10.99 -3.27 -8.96
CA LEU A 62 9.69 -3.38 -8.31
C LEU A 62 8.88 -2.11 -8.57
N LEU A 63 7.64 -2.30 -9.00
CA LEU A 63 6.60 -1.28 -9.06
C LEU A 63 5.42 -1.72 -8.21
N SER A 64 5.04 -0.89 -7.25
CA SER A 64 3.79 -1.04 -6.51
C SER A 64 2.80 0.04 -6.91
N VAL A 65 1.52 -0.30 -6.98
CA VAL A 65 0.46 0.67 -7.27
C VAL A 65 -0.61 0.58 -6.19
N PHE A 66 -0.96 1.72 -5.61
CA PHE A 66 -2.13 1.85 -4.73
C PHE A 66 -3.38 1.92 -5.58
N PRO A 67 -4.27 0.91 -5.59
CA PRO A 67 -5.51 0.98 -6.33
C PRO A 67 -6.41 2.10 -5.82
N LYS A 68 -7.18 2.71 -6.73
CA LYS A 68 -8.26 3.60 -6.35
C LYS A 68 -9.30 2.82 -5.55
N GLN A 69 -9.57 3.26 -4.32
CA GLN A 69 -10.53 2.59 -3.46
C GLN A 69 -11.95 2.97 -3.86
N GLU A 70 -12.80 1.96 -4.11
CA GLU A 70 -14.22 2.17 -4.34
C GLU A 70 -14.94 2.40 -3.01
N MET A 71 -15.72 3.47 -2.93
CA MET A 71 -16.44 3.89 -1.74
C MET A 71 -17.95 3.67 -1.97
N SER A 72 -18.47 2.56 -1.44
CA SER A 72 -19.86 2.12 -1.66
C SER A 72 -20.89 2.82 -0.78
N ASN A 73 -20.48 3.36 0.37
CA ASN A 73 -21.38 3.97 1.35
C ASN A 73 -20.73 5.16 2.09
N TRP A 74 -21.55 5.87 2.89
CA TRP A 74 -21.08 7.05 3.64
C TRP A 74 -19.92 6.76 4.59
N GLY A 75 -19.91 5.59 5.24
CA GLY A 75 -18.83 5.21 6.15
C GLY A 75 -17.49 5.08 5.44
N THR A 76 -17.46 4.42 4.28
CA THR A 76 -16.25 4.29 3.47
C THR A 76 -15.82 5.61 2.83
N ARG A 77 -16.78 6.49 2.46
CA ARG A 77 -16.48 7.83 1.93
C ARG A 77 -15.82 8.76 2.95
N ILE A 78 -16.01 8.54 4.23
CA ILE A 78 -15.34 9.31 5.30
C ILE A 78 -14.00 8.66 5.67
N SER A 79 -13.97 7.35 5.84
CA SER A 79 -12.80 6.66 6.40
C SER A 79 -11.65 6.48 5.40
N ILE A 80 -11.94 6.16 4.13
CA ILE A 80 -10.91 5.88 3.13
C ILE A 80 -10.09 7.13 2.78
N PRO A 81 -10.69 8.31 2.47
CA PRO A 81 -9.91 9.53 2.22
C PRO A 81 -9.04 9.94 3.39
N LEU A 82 -9.50 9.73 4.64
CA LEU A 82 -8.70 10.01 5.83
C LEU A 82 -7.41 9.15 5.86
N MET A 83 -7.50 7.88 5.52
CA MET A 83 -6.32 7.01 5.42
C MET A 83 -5.38 7.42 4.30
N ASN A 84 -5.92 7.79 3.13
CA ASN A 84 -5.13 8.28 2.03
C ASN A 84 -4.40 9.59 2.41
N LEU A 85 -5.09 10.50 3.11
CA LEU A 85 -4.50 11.72 3.63
C LEU A 85 -3.31 11.41 4.56
N ILE A 86 -3.48 10.51 5.51
CA ILE A 86 -2.43 10.08 6.42
C ILE A 86 -1.24 9.50 5.64
N LEU A 87 -1.51 8.58 4.73
CA LEU A 87 -0.47 7.92 3.93
C LEU A 87 0.32 8.95 3.10
N LEU A 88 -0.36 9.82 2.37
CA LEU A 88 0.28 10.79 1.47
C LEU A 88 0.98 11.93 2.23
N SER A 89 0.45 12.33 3.39
CA SER A 89 1.07 13.36 4.22
C SER A 89 2.36 12.88 4.89
N LEU A 90 2.40 11.61 5.29
CA LEU A 90 3.56 11.04 5.97
C LEU A 90 4.59 10.45 5.02
N LEU A 91 4.16 10.01 3.82
CA LEU A 91 5.02 9.34 2.84
C LEU A 91 4.77 9.90 1.43
N PRO A 92 5.47 10.98 1.05
CA PRO A 92 5.44 11.47 -0.32
C PRO A 92 5.91 10.37 -1.27
N LEU A 93 4.99 9.78 -2.05
CA LEU A 93 5.27 8.60 -2.88
C LEU A 93 6.35 8.85 -3.94
N SER A 94 6.51 10.10 -4.39
CA SER A 94 7.61 10.50 -5.27
C SER A 94 8.98 10.20 -4.67
N LEU A 95 9.13 10.35 -3.34
CA LEU A 95 10.39 10.08 -2.65
C LEU A 95 10.71 8.58 -2.55
N VAL A 96 9.74 7.70 -2.73
CA VAL A 96 10.01 6.25 -2.85
C VAL A 96 10.96 5.99 -4.00
N ARG A 97 10.77 6.66 -5.13
CA ARG A 97 11.63 6.53 -6.32
C ARG A 97 12.85 7.44 -6.29
N LEU A 98 12.68 8.70 -5.87
CA LEU A 98 13.71 9.73 -5.98
C LEU A 98 14.75 9.66 -4.87
N SER A 99 14.42 9.09 -3.73
CA SER A 99 15.34 9.00 -2.58
C SER A 99 15.85 7.58 -2.39
N SER A 100 17.12 7.44 -2.03
CA SER A 100 17.70 6.16 -1.61
C SER A 100 17.41 5.82 -0.14
N TRP A 101 16.85 6.75 0.63
CA TRP A 101 16.57 6.55 2.05
C TRP A 101 15.44 5.54 2.26
N THR A 102 15.68 4.58 3.11
CA THR A 102 14.74 3.50 3.40
C THR A 102 13.53 3.94 4.24
N CYS A 103 13.59 5.10 4.89
CA CYS A 103 12.43 5.68 5.57
C CYS A 103 11.31 6.07 4.58
N PHE A 104 11.67 6.39 3.32
CA PHE A 104 10.69 6.59 2.26
C PHE A 104 10.37 5.27 1.56
N SER A 105 9.79 4.32 2.30
CA SER A 105 9.36 3.03 1.78
C SER A 105 7.86 2.90 1.99
N ALA A 106 7.12 3.00 0.88
CA ALA A 106 5.70 2.75 0.84
C ALA A 106 5.40 1.78 -0.28
N ALA A 107 4.57 0.79 -0.04
CA ALA A 107 4.08 -0.15 -1.02
C ALA A 107 2.65 -0.58 -0.67
N ASN A 108 1.93 -1.06 -1.67
CA ASN A 108 0.64 -1.69 -1.50
C ASN A 108 0.67 -3.08 -2.11
N GLY A 109 0.43 -4.10 -1.28
CA GLY A 109 0.45 -5.50 -1.67
C GLY A 109 -0.69 -5.92 -2.61
N GLN A 110 -1.63 -5.02 -2.91
CA GLN A 110 -2.74 -5.29 -3.84
C GLN A 110 -2.29 -5.30 -5.31
N PHE A 111 -1.22 -4.56 -5.65
CA PHE A 111 -0.58 -4.59 -6.96
C PHE A 111 0.93 -4.44 -6.78
N MET A 112 1.66 -5.52 -7.05
CA MET A 112 3.12 -5.53 -7.00
C MET A 112 3.67 -6.21 -8.26
N LEU A 113 4.35 -5.44 -9.10
CA LEU A 113 4.97 -5.91 -10.34
C LEU A 113 6.49 -5.97 -10.16
N PHE A 114 7.06 -7.16 -10.33
CA PHE A 114 8.47 -7.42 -10.12
C PHE A 114 9.21 -7.75 -11.43
N ASP A 115 10.47 -7.44 -11.47
CA ASP A 115 11.41 -8.13 -12.35
C ASP A 115 11.57 -9.58 -11.89
N ALA A 116 11.31 -10.55 -12.79
CA ALA A 116 11.26 -11.96 -12.41
C ALA A 116 12.63 -12.47 -11.94
N ALA A 117 13.70 -12.08 -12.60
CA ALA A 117 15.05 -12.52 -12.24
C ALA A 117 15.43 -12.00 -10.84
N THR A 118 15.13 -10.73 -10.54
CA THR A 118 15.35 -10.14 -9.22
C THR A 118 14.48 -10.81 -8.16
N TYR A 119 13.21 -11.07 -8.46
CA TYR A 119 12.32 -11.77 -7.54
C TYR A 119 12.82 -13.17 -7.19
N LEU A 120 13.17 -13.97 -8.19
CA LEU A 120 13.66 -15.34 -8.01
C LEU A 120 15.00 -15.39 -7.28
N HIS A 121 15.86 -14.37 -7.48
CA HIS A 121 17.13 -14.27 -6.77
C HIS A 121 16.93 -14.05 -5.27
N TYR A 122 16.03 -13.15 -4.88
CA TYR A 122 15.84 -12.78 -3.47
C TYR A 122 14.71 -13.54 -2.78
N MET A 123 13.74 -14.10 -3.52
CA MET A 123 12.54 -14.76 -2.99
C MET A 123 11.87 -13.97 -1.84
N PRO A 124 11.47 -12.72 -2.09
CA PRO A 124 11.10 -11.79 -1.00
C PRO A 124 9.93 -12.26 -0.15
N HIS A 125 8.91 -12.90 -0.71
CA HIS A 125 7.81 -13.46 0.08
C HIS A 125 8.24 -14.61 1.01
N LYS A 126 9.29 -15.37 0.63
CA LYS A 126 9.91 -16.37 1.52
C LYS A 126 10.71 -15.69 2.62
N LEU A 127 11.47 -14.64 2.27
CA LEU A 127 12.28 -13.88 3.23
C LEU A 127 11.42 -13.24 4.31
N PHE A 128 10.25 -12.70 3.93
CA PHE A 128 9.31 -12.03 4.84
C PHE A 128 8.07 -12.86 5.15
N LYS A 129 8.18 -14.18 5.16
CA LYS A 129 7.08 -15.15 5.27
C LYS A 129 6.11 -14.93 6.43
N HIS A 130 6.58 -14.35 7.55
CA HIS A 130 5.79 -14.08 8.75
C HIS A 130 5.42 -12.61 8.95
N ASN A 131 5.77 -11.73 7.99
CA ASN A 131 5.42 -10.31 8.10
C ASN A 131 4.04 -10.04 7.51
N ARG A 132 3.22 -9.26 8.23
CA ARG A 132 1.87 -8.87 7.79
C ARG A 132 1.86 -7.68 6.84
N VAL A 133 2.92 -6.88 6.86
CA VAL A 133 3.18 -5.74 5.96
C VAL A 133 4.38 -6.08 5.09
N GLU A 134 4.32 -7.23 4.44
CA GLU A 134 5.36 -7.77 3.60
C GLU A 134 5.73 -6.85 2.46
N ASP A 135 4.76 -6.16 1.88
CA ASP A 135 4.88 -5.21 0.78
C ASP A 135 5.87 -4.08 1.11
N ILE A 136 5.67 -3.40 2.23
CA ILE A 136 6.58 -2.33 2.70
C ILE A 136 7.96 -2.92 3.03
N ARG A 137 8.01 -4.10 3.66
CA ARG A 137 9.28 -4.76 4.01
C ARG A 137 10.07 -5.16 2.78
N ILE A 138 9.41 -5.71 1.76
CA ILE A 138 10.02 -6.07 0.49
C ILE A 138 10.57 -4.83 -0.22
N LEU A 139 9.79 -3.77 -0.32
CA LEU A 139 10.23 -2.53 -0.96
C LEU A 139 11.43 -1.92 -0.22
N LYS A 140 11.36 -1.85 1.11
CA LYS A 140 12.48 -1.38 1.96
C LYS A 140 13.74 -2.21 1.72
N PHE A 141 13.64 -3.53 1.73
CA PHE A 141 14.74 -4.45 1.46
C PHE A 141 15.38 -4.23 0.09
N PHE A 142 14.57 -3.94 -0.93
CA PHE A 142 15.08 -3.62 -2.27
C PHE A 142 15.84 -2.28 -2.28
N LYS A 143 15.32 -1.26 -1.56
CA LYS A 143 16.02 0.02 -1.40
C LYS A 143 17.35 -0.13 -0.68
N GLU A 144 17.42 -0.94 0.38
CA GLU A 144 18.67 -1.24 1.11
C GLU A 144 19.75 -1.82 0.19
N ARG A 145 19.33 -2.50 -0.89
CA ARG A 145 20.21 -3.07 -1.93
C ARG A 145 20.42 -2.14 -3.12
N ARG A 146 19.96 -0.88 -3.02
CA ARG A 146 20.04 0.12 -4.07
C ARG A 146 19.35 -0.31 -5.38
N LEU A 147 18.38 -1.22 -5.29
CA LEU A 147 17.53 -1.58 -6.41
C LEU A 147 16.52 -0.45 -6.69
N LYS A 148 16.24 -0.21 -7.95
CA LYS A 148 15.29 0.83 -8.36
C LYS A 148 13.86 0.37 -8.12
N VAL A 149 13.14 1.09 -7.29
CA VAL A 149 11.75 0.80 -6.94
C VAL A 149 10.90 2.06 -7.11
N ALA A 150 9.62 1.89 -7.36
CA ALA A 150 8.66 2.98 -7.40
C ALA A 150 7.32 2.56 -6.80
N THR A 151 6.60 3.55 -6.31
CA THR A 151 5.21 3.41 -5.86
C THR A 151 4.39 4.52 -6.49
N LEU A 152 3.25 4.15 -7.05
CA LEU A 152 2.34 5.06 -7.75
C LEU A 152 0.95 5.01 -7.12
N LEU A 153 0.20 6.10 -7.28
CA LEU A 153 -1.26 6.09 -7.10
C LEU A 153 -1.92 5.65 -8.40
N GLY A 154 -2.84 4.72 -8.28
CA GLY A 154 -3.67 4.29 -9.39
C GLY A 154 -4.80 5.27 -9.67
N ASP A 155 -5.16 5.38 -10.92
CA ASP A 155 -6.31 6.12 -11.42
C ASP A 155 -7.54 5.19 -11.56
N GLN A 156 -8.47 5.55 -12.43
CA GLN A 156 -9.67 4.75 -12.71
C GLN A 156 -9.37 3.37 -13.31
N SER A 157 -8.17 3.16 -13.86
CA SER A 157 -7.78 1.91 -14.51
C SER A 157 -7.43 0.77 -13.53
N ILE A 158 -7.29 1.09 -12.25
CA ILE A 158 -7.09 0.11 -11.18
C ILE A 158 -7.93 0.47 -9.97
N ARG A 159 -8.85 -0.42 -9.59
CA ARG A 159 -9.82 -0.20 -8.54
C ARG A 159 -9.89 -1.37 -7.59
N CYS A 160 -10.20 -1.10 -6.32
CA CYS A 160 -10.40 -2.12 -5.29
C CYS A 160 -11.57 -1.75 -4.38
N LEU A 161 -12.44 -2.70 -4.10
CA LEU A 161 -13.47 -2.61 -3.06
C LEU A 161 -12.98 -3.28 -1.78
N MET A 162 -12.05 -2.62 -1.08
CA MET A 162 -11.41 -3.18 0.10
C MET A 162 -12.37 -3.33 1.29
N TYR A 163 -13.25 -2.33 1.51
CA TYR A 163 -14.17 -2.30 2.64
C TYR A 163 -15.60 -2.06 2.18
N ARG A 164 -16.52 -2.86 2.74
CA ARG A 164 -17.96 -2.75 2.44
C ARG A 164 -18.69 -1.79 3.36
N ASP A 165 -18.14 -1.54 4.54
CA ASP A 165 -18.74 -0.71 5.57
C ASP A 165 -17.70 -0.03 6.47
N LEU A 166 -18.18 0.87 7.34
CA LEU A 166 -17.34 1.63 8.28
C LEU A 166 -16.64 0.71 9.29
N GLY A 167 -17.32 -0.32 9.77
CA GLY A 167 -16.76 -1.24 10.77
C GLY A 167 -15.58 -2.02 10.19
N GLY A 168 -15.71 -2.52 8.97
CA GLY A 168 -14.65 -3.18 8.23
C GLY A 168 -13.46 -2.26 7.99
N ALA A 169 -13.72 -1.00 7.61
CA ALA A 169 -12.68 0.01 7.40
C ALA A 169 -11.93 0.32 8.71
N ILE A 170 -12.63 0.60 9.81
CA ILE A 170 -12.01 0.87 11.11
C ILE A 170 -11.15 -0.30 11.57
N ASN A 171 -11.66 -1.54 11.49
CA ASN A 171 -10.92 -2.72 11.90
C ASN A 171 -9.67 -2.95 11.05
N GLY A 172 -9.77 -2.75 9.73
CA GLY A 172 -8.64 -2.87 8.81
C GLY A 172 -7.58 -1.80 9.07
N PHE A 173 -7.98 -0.55 9.19
CA PHE A 173 -7.07 0.57 9.44
C PHE A 173 -6.39 0.49 10.80
N THR A 174 -7.11 0.10 11.86
CA THR A 174 -6.52 -0.07 13.20
C THR A 174 -5.38 -1.07 13.19
N LYS A 175 -5.54 -2.18 12.49
CA LYS A 175 -4.47 -3.17 12.32
C LYS A 175 -3.29 -2.61 11.54
N ASN A 176 -3.57 -1.91 10.44
CA ASN A 176 -2.55 -1.40 9.53
C ASN A 176 -1.74 -0.26 10.15
N ILE A 177 -2.38 0.68 10.87
CA ILE A 177 -1.70 1.79 11.57
C ILE A 177 -0.63 1.27 12.52
N PHE A 178 -0.94 0.26 13.34
CA PHE A 178 0.03 -0.30 14.26
C PHE A 178 1.28 -0.83 13.55
N TYR A 179 1.07 -1.57 12.46
CA TYR A 179 2.20 -2.10 11.66
C TYR A 179 2.91 -1.05 10.83
N PHE A 180 2.19 0.00 10.39
CA PHE A 180 2.77 1.16 9.72
C PHE A 180 3.86 1.84 10.57
N PHE A 181 3.63 1.96 11.87
CA PHE A 181 4.62 2.45 12.84
C PHE A 181 5.59 1.37 13.33
N GLY A 182 5.78 0.28 12.57
CA GLY A 182 6.73 -0.78 12.89
C GLY A 182 6.37 -1.61 14.12
N GLY A 183 5.09 -1.62 14.54
CA GLY A 183 4.61 -2.28 15.75
C GLY A 183 4.90 -1.51 17.05
N SER A 184 5.32 -0.25 16.96
CA SER A 184 5.55 0.60 18.13
C SER A 184 4.23 1.14 18.70
N GLN A 185 3.85 0.69 19.89
CA GLN A 185 2.68 1.19 20.59
C GLN A 185 2.81 2.69 20.91
N TYR A 186 4.00 3.14 21.29
CA TYR A 186 4.25 4.55 21.64
C TYR A 186 4.05 5.48 20.43
N LEU A 187 4.60 5.13 19.28
CA LEU A 187 4.42 5.92 18.05
C LEU A 187 2.96 5.92 17.58
N THR A 188 2.29 4.78 17.69
CA THR A 188 0.86 4.67 17.34
C THR A 188 0.00 5.53 18.26
N ILE A 189 0.20 5.45 19.58
CA ILE A 189 -0.52 6.26 20.56
C ILE A 189 -0.23 7.74 20.35
N PHE A 190 1.04 8.12 20.20
CA PHE A 190 1.43 9.50 19.92
C PHE A 190 0.73 10.03 18.66
N PHE A 191 0.73 9.27 17.58
CA PHE A 191 0.07 9.65 16.33
C PHE A 191 -1.44 9.85 16.52
N VAL A 192 -2.11 8.89 17.18
CA VAL A 192 -3.56 8.98 17.44
C VAL A 192 -3.88 10.19 18.32
N LEU A 193 -3.14 10.40 19.39
CA LEU A 193 -3.33 11.57 20.26
C LEU A 193 -3.07 12.87 19.50
N TYR A 194 -1.99 12.95 18.74
CA TYR A 194 -1.68 14.13 17.94
C TYR A 194 -2.78 14.46 16.93
N THR A 195 -3.21 13.48 16.16
CA THR A 195 -4.26 13.70 15.14
C THR A 195 -5.65 13.99 15.72
N THR A 196 -5.92 13.52 16.95
CA THR A 196 -7.20 13.75 17.64
C THR A 196 -7.19 15.07 18.41
N ILE A 197 -6.10 15.40 19.10
CA ILE A 197 -6.00 16.57 19.96
C ILE A 197 -5.67 17.84 19.17
N ALA A 198 -4.81 17.75 18.14
CA ALA A 198 -4.38 18.91 17.38
C ALA A 198 -5.52 19.73 16.77
N PRO A 199 -6.58 19.14 16.19
CA PRO A 199 -7.75 19.91 15.74
C PRO A 199 -8.42 20.70 16.89
N GLY A 200 -8.65 20.04 18.02
CA GLY A 200 -9.23 20.68 19.20
C GLY A 200 -8.38 21.82 19.74
N TRP A 201 -7.05 21.65 19.73
CA TRP A 201 -6.08 22.67 20.11
C TRP A 201 -6.16 23.90 19.18
N ILE A 202 -6.25 23.68 17.88
CA ILE A 202 -6.38 24.78 16.89
C ILE A 202 -7.63 25.60 17.16
N PHE A 203 -8.78 24.94 17.39
CA PHE A 203 -10.03 25.64 17.71
C PHE A 203 -9.96 26.42 19.05
N MET A 204 -9.35 25.82 20.08
CA MET A 204 -9.30 26.41 21.42
C MET A 204 -8.36 27.61 21.52
N PHE A 205 -7.20 27.55 20.87
CA PHE A 205 -6.12 28.54 21.07
C PHE A 205 -5.96 29.54 19.91
N ASN A 206 -6.41 29.19 18.70
CA ASN A 206 -6.26 30.06 17.53
C ASN A 206 -7.60 30.66 17.02
N GLY A 207 -8.68 30.42 17.76
CA GLY A 207 -10.00 30.98 17.45
C GLY A 207 -10.75 30.23 16.33
N LEU A 208 -12.03 30.61 16.19
CA LEU A 208 -12.95 29.95 15.28
C LEU A 208 -12.51 30.09 13.81
N GLU A 209 -11.93 31.22 13.43
CA GLU A 209 -11.47 31.45 12.04
C GLU A 209 -10.41 30.46 11.61
N MET A 210 -9.37 30.28 12.41
CA MET A 210 -8.29 29.30 12.10
C MET A 210 -8.80 27.87 12.14
N GLY A 211 -9.72 27.56 13.05
CA GLY A 211 -10.39 26.27 13.09
C GLY A 211 -11.21 26.00 11.82
N MET A 212 -11.91 27.00 11.31
CA MET A 212 -12.66 26.88 10.05
C MET A 212 -11.73 26.73 8.84
N ILE A 213 -10.63 27.48 8.77
CA ILE A 213 -9.62 27.33 7.71
C ILE A 213 -9.07 25.91 7.73
N TYR A 214 -8.74 25.38 8.91
CA TYR A 214 -8.25 24.00 9.04
C TYR A 214 -9.26 22.98 8.52
N LEU A 215 -10.56 23.11 8.87
CA LEU A 215 -11.62 22.24 8.37
C LEU A 215 -11.78 22.33 6.85
N VAL A 216 -11.75 23.55 6.30
CA VAL A 216 -11.84 23.76 4.84
C VAL A 216 -10.64 23.09 4.15
N CYS A 217 -9.44 23.25 4.68
CA CYS A 217 -8.26 22.56 4.12
C CYS A 217 -8.40 21.04 4.16
N LEU A 218 -8.91 20.47 5.25
CA LEU A 218 -9.17 19.02 5.34
C LEU A 218 -10.19 18.55 4.30
N VAL A 219 -11.30 19.30 4.13
CA VAL A 219 -12.32 18.98 3.12
C VAL A 219 -11.75 19.09 1.71
N LEU A 220 -10.98 20.14 1.41
CA LEU A 220 -10.34 20.28 0.11
C LEU A 220 -9.38 19.13 -0.18
N ILE A 221 -8.54 18.75 0.78
CA ILE A 221 -7.64 17.60 0.61
C ILE A 221 -8.44 16.32 0.34
N GLN A 222 -9.58 16.10 1.04
CA GLN A 222 -10.44 14.94 0.81
C GLN A 222 -11.10 14.93 -0.59
N LEU A 223 -11.31 16.09 -1.20
CA LEU A 223 -11.86 16.18 -2.56
C LEU A 223 -10.82 15.88 -3.66
N PHE A 224 -9.54 16.08 -3.36
CA PHE A 224 -8.43 15.86 -4.29
C PHE A 224 -7.70 14.51 -4.14
N VAL A 225 -8.03 13.72 -3.12
CA VAL A 225 -7.49 12.39 -2.83
C VAL A 225 -8.53 11.31 -3.13
#